data_df1557f692fe092a0ef5a0ec3d29eac5
#
_entry.id   df1557f692fe092a0ef5a0ec3d29eac5
#
_cell.length_a   1.000
_cell.length_b   1.000
_cell.length_c   1.000
_cell.angle_alpha   90.00
_cell.angle_beta   90.00
_cell.angle_gamma   90.00
#
_symmetry.space_group_name_H-M   'P 1'
#
loop_
_entity.id
_entity.type
_entity.pdbx_description
1 polymer ?
#
loop_
_entity_poly.entity_id
_entity_poly.type
_entity_poly.pdbx_seq_one_letter_code
_entity_poly.pdbx_strand_id
1 'polypeptide(L)'
;MELIYHYTTVDIVSKINEAGELRVSGHTGALWLSKNRIWENSISYMISESGGPRFLSKQELHNLIGLVRYVLPFDPHRFLSVFKSMQYSPEFYYDMRKDFHANPDEWFTCKQNIPLKKCICCQFWTGRAWRTISVYNPHPILDDRAIFKILDGEQEVN
;
A
#
# COMPACT_ATOMS: atom_id res chain seq x y z
N MET A 1 -9.89 -11.68 10.60
CA MET A 1 -9.46 -11.61 9.19
C MET A 1 -8.19 -10.79 9.14
N GLU A 2 -7.16 -11.28 8.48
CA GLU A 2 -5.92 -10.54 8.27
C GLU A 2 -6.04 -9.68 7.02
N LEU A 3 -5.50 -8.46 7.07
CA LEU A 3 -5.54 -7.50 5.97
C LEU A 3 -4.16 -7.29 5.36
N ILE A 4 -4.15 -6.92 4.09
CA ILE A 4 -2.96 -6.49 3.37
C ILE A 4 -3.29 -5.24 2.56
N TYR A 5 -2.31 -4.41 2.28
CA TYR A 5 -2.50 -3.09 1.69
C TYR A 5 -1.64 -2.91 0.44
N HIS A 6 -2.25 -2.36 -0.59
CA HIS A 6 -1.51 -1.81 -1.73
C HIS A 6 -1.46 -0.29 -1.57
N TYR A 7 -0.29 0.23 -1.26
CA TYR A 7 -0.05 1.66 -1.10
C TYR A 7 0.33 2.31 -2.43
N THR A 8 -0.22 3.49 -2.69
CA THR A 8 0.06 4.27 -3.88
C THR A 8 -0.19 5.76 -3.62
N THR A 9 -0.12 6.56 -4.65
CA THR A 9 -0.34 8.01 -4.61
C THR A 9 -1.57 8.40 -5.43
N VAL A 10 -2.12 9.57 -5.14
CA VAL A 10 -3.39 10.03 -5.74
C VAL A 10 -3.34 10.11 -7.26
N ASP A 11 -2.20 10.46 -7.85
CA ASP A 11 -2.00 10.54 -9.29
C ASP A 11 -2.17 9.19 -10.02
N ILE A 12 -2.06 8.08 -9.32
CA ILE A 12 -2.25 6.72 -9.87
C ILE A 12 -3.71 6.25 -9.79
N VAL A 13 -4.52 6.84 -8.91
CA VAL A 13 -5.89 6.37 -8.63
C VAL A 13 -6.79 6.40 -9.87
N SER A 14 -6.69 7.44 -10.71
CA SER A 14 -7.47 7.51 -11.94
C SER A 14 -7.18 6.35 -12.90
N LYS A 15 -5.90 5.99 -13.04
CA LYS A 15 -5.47 4.86 -13.88
C LYS A 15 -5.98 3.52 -13.35
N ILE A 16 -5.97 3.35 -12.02
CA ILE A 16 -6.53 2.15 -11.38
C ILE A 16 -8.04 2.08 -11.60
N ASN A 17 -8.75 3.19 -11.42
CA ASN A 17 -10.20 3.25 -11.62
C ASN A 17 -10.60 2.99 -13.08
N GLU A 18 -9.89 3.56 -14.03
CA GLU A 18 -10.11 3.30 -15.47
C GLU A 18 -9.87 1.83 -15.83
N ALA A 19 -8.83 1.23 -15.26
CA ALA A 19 -8.51 -0.18 -15.47
C ALA A 19 -9.50 -1.12 -14.76
N GLY A 20 -10.15 -0.67 -13.68
CA GLY A 20 -10.98 -1.49 -12.80
C GLY A 20 -10.22 -2.54 -11.99
N GLU A 21 -8.89 -2.40 -11.91
CA GLU A 21 -8.02 -3.38 -11.27
C GLU A 21 -6.69 -2.76 -10.80
N LEU A 22 -6.10 -3.37 -9.76
CA LEU A 22 -4.71 -3.17 -9.40
C LEU A 22 -3.84 -3.99 -10.38
N ARG A 23 -2.89 -3.36 -11.04
CA ARG A 23 -2.06 -3.99 -12.06
C ARG A 23 -0.68 -4.34 -11.56
N VAL A 24 -0.17 -5.48 -12.01
CA VAL A 24 1.24 -5.82 -11.85
C VAL A 24 2.10 -4.78 -12.54
N SER A 25 3.21 -4.41 -11.90
CA SER A 25 4.19 -3.52 -12.50
C SER A 25 4.84 -4.18 -13.71
N GLY A 26 4.90 -3.50 -14.84
CA GLY A 26 5.64 -3.96 -16.01
C GLY A 26 7.15 -4.06 -15.77
N HIS A 27 7.67 -3.31 -14.81
CA HIS A 27 9.08 -3.32 -14.46
C HIS A 27 9.47 -4.52 -13.60
N THR A 28 8.67 -4.84 -12.57
CA THR A 28 8.97 -5.93 -11.62
C THR A 28 8.21 -7.22 -11.93
N GLY A 29 7.19 -7.18 -12.77
CA GLY A 29 6.30 -8.30 -13.05
C GLY A 29 5.46 -8.73 -11.85
N ALA A 30 5.29 -7.85 -10.86
CA ALA A 30 4.56 -8.12 -9.64
C ALA A 30 3.77 -6.90 -9.16
N LEU A 31 2.65 -7.16 -8.51
CA LEU A 31 1.94 -6.19 -7.69
C LEU A 31 2.48 -6.29 -6.26
N TRP A 32 2.91 -5.17 -5.71
CA TRP A 32 3.50 -5.07 -4.37
C TRP A 32 2.44 -4.72 -3.33
N LEU A 33 2.51 -5.43 -2.19
CA LEU A 33 1.61 -5.24 -1.07
C LEU A 33 2.42 -5.24 0.24
N SER A 34 1.87 -4.62 1.27
CA SER A 34 2.47 -4.58 2.59
C SER A 34 1.44 -4.94 3.67
N LYS A 35 1.88 -5.66 4.70
CA LYS A 35 1.10 -5.86 5.93
C LYS A 35 1.19 -4.69 6.90
N ASN A 36 2.05 -3.71 6.63
CA ASN A 36 2.11 -2.51 7.46
C ASN A 36 0.82 -1.71 7.30
N ARG A 37 0.08 -1.57 8.37
CA ARG A 37 -1.22 -0.88 8.38
C ARG A 37 -1.13 0.63 8.52
N ILE A 38 0.06 1.16 8.83
CA ILE A 38 0.26 2.60 9.05
C ILE A 38 0.70 3.26 7.74
N TRP A 39 1.84 2.86 7.22
CA TRP A 39 2.40 3.37 5.98
C TRP A 39 3.52 2.47 5.46
N GLU A 40 3.64 2.36 4.14
CA GLU A 40 4.75 1.66 3.51
C GLU A 40 5.88 2.64 3.17
N ASN A 41 6.95 2.62 3.98
CA ASN A 41 8.07 3.56 3.85
C ASN A 41 8.88 3.38 2.56
N SER A 42 8.75 2.27 1.86
CA SER A 42 9.39 2.07 0.54
C SER A 42 8.76 2.92 -0.57
N ILE A 43 7.56 3.46 -0.35
CA ILE A 43 6.93 4.38 -1.29
C ILE A 43 7.56 5.76 -1.11
N SER A 44 8.35 6.15 -2.09
CA SER A 44 9.12 7.38 -2.06
C SER A 44 9.18 8.02 -3.44
N TYR A 45 9.33 9.33 -3.43
CA TYR A 45 9.60 10.13 -4.62
C TYR A 45 10.87 10.93 -4.39
N MET A 46 11.70 10.98 -5.41
CA MET A 46 12.92 11.76 -5.39
C MET A 46 12.69 13.09 -6.08
N ILE A 47 13.12 14.17 -5.44
CA ILE A 47 13.18 15.51 -6.02
C ILE A 47 14.62 15.98 -6.13
N SER A 48 14.86 16.88 -7.09
CA SER A 48 16.16 17.54 -7.24
C SER A 48 16.11 18.93 -6.63
N GLU A 49 17.01 19.22 -5.72
CA GLU A 49 17.19 20.52 -5.08
C GLU A 49 18.61 21.05 -5.29
N SER A 50 18.88 22.27 -4.86
CA SER A 50 20.19 22.91 -4.98
C SER A 50 21.33 22.15 -4.26
N GLY A 51 20.97 21.35 -3.23
CA GLY A 51 21.90 20.47 -2.50
C GLY A 51 22.04 19.07 -3.10
N GLY A 52 21.38 18.78 -4.23
CA GLY A 52 21.33 17.46 -4.87
C GLY A 52 19.99 16.75 -4.71
N PRO A 53 19.87 15.51 -5.23
CA PRO A 53 18.64 14.74 -5.13
C PRO A 53 18.38 14.28 -3.69
N ARG A 54 17.12 14.33 -3.27
CA ARG A 54 16.65 13.75 -2.01
C ARG A 54 15.28 13.12 -2.14
N PHE A 55 14.94 12.20 -1.26
CA PHE A 55 13.61 11.61 -1.15
C PHE A 55 12.66 12.50 -0.35
N LEU A 56 11.39 12.54 -0.78
CA LEU A 56 10.33 13.20 -0.04
C LEU A 56 9.99 12.41 1.24
N SER A 57 9.77 13.13 2.33
CA SER A 57 9.18 12.55 3.53
C SER A 57 7.71 12.16 3.30
N LYS A 58 7.13 11.35 4.19
CA LYS A 58 5.69 11.03 4.16
C LYS A 58 4.82 12.28 4.16
N GLN A 59 5.17 13.27 4.98
CA GLN A 59 4.41 14.52 5.08
C GLN A 59 4.49 15.34 3.78
N GLU A 60 5.65 15.38 3.15
CA GLU A 60 5.82 16.06 1.85
C GLU A 60 5.05 15.33 0.75
N LEU A 61 5.09 13.98 0.70
CA LEU A 61 4.28 13.19 -0.22
C LEU A 61 2.79 13.46 -0.04
N HIS A 62 2.32 13.51 1.22
CA HIS A 62 0.94 13.83 1.51
C HIS A 62 0.55 15.22 1.01
N ASN A 63 1.38 16.23 1.27
CA ASN A 63 1.09 17.62 0.92
C ASN A 63 1.18 17.89 -0.59
N LEU A 64 2.11 17.25 -1.30
CA LEU A 64 2.39 17.54 -2.70
C LEU A 64 1.61 16.64 -3.66
N ILE A 65 1.38 15.39 -3.30
CA ILE A 65 0.82 14.38 -4.20
C ILE A 65 -0.46 13.77 -3.61
N GLY A 66 -0.46 13.44 -2.33
CA GLY A 66 -1.50 12.68 -1.66
C GLY A 66 -1.23 11.17 -1.64
N LEU A 67 -1.65 10.54 -0.55
CA LEU A 67 -1.41 9.13 -0.26
C LEU A 67 -2.71 8.35 -0.25
N VAL A 68 -2.70 7.20 -0.91
CA VAL A 68 -3.86 6.30 -1.04
C VAL A 68 -3.44 4.87 -0.75
N ARG A 69 -4.34 4.08 -0.21
CA ARG A 69 -4.17 2.63 -0.11
C ARG A 69 -5.44 1.87 -0.48
N TYR A 70 -5.26 0.71 -1.07
CA TYR A 70 -6.32 -0.27 -1.30
C TYR A 70 -6.19 -1.36 -0.24
N VAL A 71 -7.29 -1.68 0.41
CA VAL A 71 -7.36 -2.66 1.51
C VAL A 71 -7.91 -3.96 0.95
N LEU A 72 -7.20 -5.06 1.20
CA LEU A 72 -7.56 -6.40 0.72
C LEU A 72 -7.54 -7.40 1.87
N PRO A 73 -8.39 -8.46 1.80
CA PRO A 73 -8.19 -9.63 2.64
C PRO A 73 -6.87 -10.31 2.27
N PHE A 74 -6.09 -10.72 3.27
CA PHE A 74 -4.86 -11.47 3.04
C PHE A 74 -5.17 -12.91 2.66
N ASP A 75 -4.59 -13.37 1.55
CA ASP A 75 -4.67 -14.75 1.09
C ASP A 75 -3.23 -15.31 0.93
N PRO A 76 -2.80 -16.25 1.80
CA PRO A 76 -1.45 -16.80 1.75
C PRO A 76 -1.16 -17.65 0.51
N HIS A 77 -2.20 -18.10 -0.21
CA HIS A 77 -2.04 -18.82 -1.48
C HIS A 77 -1.80 -17.89 -2.66
N ARG A 78 -2.24 -16.65 -2.54
CA ARG A 78 -2.14 -15.63 -3.58
C ARG A 78 -0.99 -14.65 -3.37
N PHE A 79 -0.74 -14.28 -2.11
CA PHE A 79 0.26 -13.28 -1.74
C PHE A 79 1.49 -13.97 -1.15
N LEU A 80 2.59 -13.92 -1.88
CA LEU A 80 3.84 -14.54 -1.48
C LEU A 80 4.78 -13.51 -0.86
N SER A 81 5.45 -13.89 0.23
CA SER A 81 6.51 -13.08 0.81
C SER A 81 7.52 -12.67 -0.27
N VAL A 82 8.00 -11.44 -0.22
CA VAL A 82 8.99 -10.91 -1.16
C VAL A 82 10.26 -11.78 -1.21
N PHE A 83 10.68 -12.36 -0.10
CA PHE A 83 11.84 -13.24 -0.04
C PHE A 83 11.67 -14.54 -0.83
N LYS A 84 10.41 -14.99 -1.01
CA LYS A 84 10.09 -16.19 -1.83
C LYS A 84 9.81 -15.87 -3.29
N SER A 85 9.27 -14.69 -3.55
CA SER A 85 8.75 -14.31 -4.88
C SER A 85 9.72 -13.49 -5.71
N MET A 86 10.68 -12.81 -5.07
CA MET A 86 11.66 -11.93 -5.70
C MET A 86 13.07 -12.38 -5.34
N GLN A 87 14.01 -12.16 -6.25
CA GLN A 87 15.43 -12.54 -6.08
C GLN A 87 16.29 -11.28 -5.90
N TYR A 88 15.98 -10.48 -4.89
CA TYR A 88 16.84 -9.35 -4.52
C TYR A 88 18.00 -9.79 -3.65
N SER A 89 19.10 -9.04 -3.72
CA SER A 89 20.27 -9.29 -2.89
C SER A 89 20.02 -8.95 -1.42
N PRO A 90 20.76 -9.55 -0.48
CA PRO A 90 20.71 -9.15 0.93
C PRO A 90 20.99 -7.66 1.16
N GLU A 91 21.89 -7.08 0.36
CA GLU A 91 22.25 -5.66 0.40
C GLU A 91 21.04 -4.77 0.10
N PHE A 92 20.22 -5.13 -0.90
CA PHE A 92 18.99 -4.40 -1.21
C PHE A 92 18.06 -4.30 0.00
N TYR A 93 17.79 -5.42 0.68
CA TYR A 93 16.94 -5.42 1.87
C TYR A 93 17.57 -4.63 3.04
N TYR A 94 18.88 -4.70 3.18
CA TYR A 94 19.61 -3.92 4.18
C TYR A 94 19.46 -2.41 3.93
N ASP A 95 19.66 -1.96 2.70
CA ASP A 95 19.53 -0.56 2.31
C ASP A 95 18.11 -0.06 2.50
N MET A 96 17.09 -0.88 2.16
CA MET A 96 15.70 -0.51 2.38
C MET A 96 15.36 -0.33 3.87
N ARG A 97 15.91 -1.16 4.75
CA ARG A 97 15.75 -0.98 6.20
C ARG A 97 16.49 0.25 6.71
N LYS A 98 17.70 0.46 6.25
CA LYS A 98 18.58 1.53 6.73
C LYS A 98 18.15 2.91 6.22
N ASP A 99 17.95 3.03 4.92
CA ASP A 99 17.77 4.33 4.26
C ASP A 99 16.31 4.78 4.24
N PHE A 100 15.36 3.83 4.17
CA PHE A 100 13.93 4.11 4.10
C PHE A 100 13.16 3.74 5.37
N HIS A 101 13.80 3.13 6.36
CA HIS A 101 13.13 2.56 7.54
C HIS A 101 11.99 1.61 7.18
N ALA A 102 12.10 0.95 6.04
CA ALA A 102 11.13 -0.03 5.58
C ALA A 102 11.34 -1.38 6.26
N ASN A 103 10.29 -2.20 6.29
CA ASN A 103 10.36 -3.55 6.83
C ASN A 103 10.02 -4.59 5.75
N PRO A 104 11.01 -5.15 5.04
CA PRO A 104 10.76 -6.17 4.02
C PRO A 104 10.06 -7.44 4.50
N ASP A 105 10.05 -7.73 5.81
CA ASP A 105 9.31 -8.86 6.37
C ASP A 105 7.78 -8.71 6.20
N GLU A 106 7.32 -7.48 6.00
CA GLU A 106 5.92 -7.14 5.75
C GLU A 106 5.54 -7.12 4.26
N TRP A 107 6.52 -7.32 3.36
CA TRP A 107 6.31 -7.22 1.92
C TRP A 107 5.86 -8.52 1.30
N PHE A 108 4.84 -8.40 0.48
CA PHE A 108 4.26 -9.48 -0.31
C PHE A 108 4.09 -9.06 -1.76
N THR A 109 4.05 -10.03 -2.64
CA THR A 109 3.78 -9.79 -4.06
C THR A 109 2.67 -10.70 -4.58
N CYS A 110 2.00 -10.22 -5.62
CA CYS A 110 1.07 -10.99 -6.43
C CYS A 110 1.49 -10.90 -7.89
N LYS A 111 1.51 -12.03 -8.60
CA LYS A 111 1.87 -12.09 -10.03
C LYS A 111 0.69 -11.84 -10.97
N GLN A 112 -0.48 -11.60 -10.42
CA GLN A 112 -1.71 -11.38 -11.18
C GLN A 112 -2.31 -10.02 -10.82
N ASN A 113 -2.96 -9.40 -11.80
CA ASN A 113 -3.80 -8.22 -11.54
C ASN A 113 -4.94 -8.60 -10.58
N ILE A 114 -5.35 -7.63 -9.78
CA ILE A 114 -6.43 -7.80 -8.80
C ILE A 114 -7.60 -6.89 -9.16
N PRO A 115 -8.75 -7.42 -9.59
CA PRO A 115 -9.94 -6.61 -9.83
C PRO A 115 -10.35 -5.83 -8.58
N LEU A 116 -10.76 -4.56 -8.72
CA LEU A 116 -11.19 -3.72 -7.60
C LEU A 116 -12.32 -4.33 -6.76
N LYS A 117 -13.20 -5.10 -7.40
CA LYS A 117 -14.25 -5.86 -6.68
C LYS A 117 -13.71 -6.90 -5.68
N LYS A 118 -12.42 -7.22 -5.71
CA LYS A 118 -11.75 -8.08 -4.71
C LYS A 118 -11.13 -7.28 -3.56
N CYS A 119 -11.01 -5.97 -3.72
CA CYS A 119 -10.62 -5.07 -2.64
C CYS A 119 -11.82 -4.84 -1.71
N ILE A 120 -11.56 -4.59 -0.45
CA ILE A 120 -12.57 -4.17 0.53
C ILE A 120 -12.92 -2.72 0.26
N CYS A 121 -11.91 -1.84 0.29
CA CYS A 121 -12.09 -0.41 0.10
C CYS A 121 -10.82 0.26 -0.41
N CYS A 122 -10.98 1.51 -0.81
CA CYS A 122 -9.90 2.45 -1.04
C CYS A 122 -9.93 3.53 0.04
N GLN A 123 -8.79 3.87 0.60
CA GLN A 123 -8.63 4.86 1.65
C GLN A 123 -7.64 5.94 1.23
N PHE A 124 -7.90 7.16 1.69
CA PHE A 124 -7.04 8.33 1.52
C PHE A 124 -6.48 8.77 2.87
N TRP A 125 -5.22 9.20 2.89
CA TRP A 125 -4.58 9.76 4.08
C TRP A 125 -4.91 11.25 4.22
N THR A 126 -5.46 11.64 5.36
CA THR A 126 -5.86 13.04 5.64
C THR A 126 -4.75 13.89 6.28
N GLY A 127 -3.58 13.31 6.52
CA GLY A 127 -2.52 13.88 7.35
C GLY A 127 -2.57 13.42 8.81
N ARG A 128 -3.68 12.78 9.23
CA ARG A 128 -3.88 12.27 10.60
C ARG A 128 -4.41 10.84 10.65
N ALA A 129 -5.27 10.48 9.71
CA ALA A 129 -5.93 9.18 9.68
C ALA A 129 -6.22 8.74 8.24
N TRP A 130 -6.39 7.44 8.05
CA TRP A 130 -6.94 6.87 6.84
C TRP A 130 -8.46 7.01 6.82
N ARG A 131 -9.00 7.51 5.71
CA ARG A 131 -10.44 7.67 5.49
C ARG A 131 -10.88 6.93 4.24
N THR A 132 -11.95 6.16 4.35
CA THR A 132 -12.52 5.45 3.20
C THR A 132 -13.16 6.42 2.23
N ILE A 133 -12.78 6.28 0.97
CA ILE A 133 -13.34 7.05 -0.16
C ILE A 133 -14.16 6.19 -1.12
N SER A 134 -13.91 4.88 -1.15
CA SER A 134 -14.68 3.94 -1.96
C SER A 134 -14.74 2.58 -1.31
N VAL A 135 -15.91 1.95 -1.31
CA VAL A 135 -16.14 0.57 -0.86
C VAL A 135 -16.44 -0.28 -2.09
N TYR A 136 -15.70 -1.37 -2.32
CA TYR A 136 -15.86 -2.22 -3.50
C TYR A 136 -16.57 -3.53 -3.20
N ASN A 137 -16.23 -4.12 -2.07
CA ASN A 137 -16.82 -5.39 -1.65
C ASN A 137 -17.00 -5.37 -0.13
N PRO A 138 -18.19 -4.98 0.36
CA PRO A 138 -18.51 -5.21 1.76
C PRO A 138 -18.48 -6.73 1.98
N HIS A 139 -17.45 -7.20 2.63
CA HIS A 139 -17.24 -8.62 2.87
C HIS A 139 -18.42 -9.13 3.73
N PRO A 140 -19.14 -10.18 3.31
CA PRO A 140 -20.36 -10.64 4.00
C PRO A 140 -20.13 -11.13 5.44
N ILE A 141 -18.87 -11.27 5.87
CA ILE A 141 -18.48 -11.61 7.26
C ILE A 141 -18.21 -10.35 8.10
N LEU A 142 -18.07 -9.19 7.47
CA LEU A 142 -17.95 -7.93 8.17
C LEU A 142 -19.35 -7.30 8.21
N ASP A 143 -20.02 -7.46 9.35
CA ASP A 143 -21.10 -6.56 9.75
C ASP A 143 -20.64 -5.13 9.43
N ASP A 144 -21.51 -4.28 8.92
CA ASP A 144 -21.21 -2.88 8.62
C ASP A 144 -20.51 -2.16 9.79
N ARG A 145 -20.82 -2.57 11.03
CA ARG A 145 -20.11 -2.15 12.25
C ARG A 145 -18.67 -2.63 12.33
N ALA A 146 -18.34 -3.79 11.76
CA ALA A 146 -16.96 -4.30 11.78
C ALA A 146 -16.10 -3.64 10.70
N ILE A 147 -16.69 -3.28 9.55
CA ILE A 147 -16.03 -2.47 8.53
C ILE A 147 -15.72 -1.08 9.11
N PHE A 148 -16.70 -0.44 9.75
CA PHE A 148 -16.50 0.84 10.42
C PHE A 148 -15.49 0.73 11.57
N LYS A 149 -15.49 -0.33 12.37
CA LYS A 149 -14.49 -0.55 13.42
C LYS A 149 -13.07 -0.78 12.86
N ILE A 150 -12.93 -1.49 11.74
CA ILE A 150 -11.64 -1.64 11.05
C ILE A 150 -11.18 -0.30 10.47
N LEU A 151 -12.09 0.50 9.97
CA LEU A 151 -11.83 1.81 9.40
C LEU A 151 -11.63 2.90 10.48
N ASP A 152 -12.34 2.79 11.60
CA ASP A 152 -12.27 3.73 12.73
C ASP A 152 -11.28 3.29 13.83
N GLY A 153 -11.01 2.00 13.96
CA GLY A 153 -10.11 1.44 14.99
C GLY A 153 -8.62 1.79 14.81
N GLU A 154 -8.26 2.41 13.70
CA GLU A 154 -6.94 3.00 13.50
C GLU A 154 -6.83 4.43 14.07
N GLN A 155 -7.87 4.93 14.74
CA GLN A 155 -7.84 6.26 15.38
C GLN A 155 -7.22 6.25 16.79
N GLU A 156 -7.02 5.08 17.39
CA GLU A 156 -6.48 4.95 18.75
C GLU A 156 -5.08 4.35 18.79
N VAL A 157 -4.13 4.95 18.10
CA VAL A 157 -2.70 4.76 18.43
C VAL A 157 -2.11 6.14 18.63
N ASN A 158 -2.18 6.59 19.88
CA ASN A 158 -1.37 7.68 20.41
C ASN A 158 0.12 7.34 20.28
#